data_797bf49426545387f149b6764ea03b53
#
_entry.id   797bf49426545387f149b6764ea03b53
#
_cell.length_a   1.000
_cell.length_b   1.000
_cell.length_c   1.000
_cell.angle_alpha   90.00
_cell.angle_beta   90.00
_cell.angle_gamma   90.00
#
_symmetry.space_group_name_H-M   'P 1'
#
loop_
_entity.id
_entity.type
_entity.pdbx_description
1 polymer ?
#
loop_
_entity_poly.entity_id
_entity_poly.type
_entity_poly.pdbx_seq_one_letter_code
_entity_poly.pdbx_strand_id
1 'polypeptide(L)'
;AKAILGIGYNKSVMPLDANIERILARLYALNKPLIKIKQKLSESAQLFLSKKHSSNLIQSFMDYGSIICTPRNPNCSICGINKYCLSYQKKIQNSIPVKVKKTTSKPKKFSRAYILINEKNEILVRKRASKGMLASMLEVPNDDWVEKKSLLRRDAIVNKLQKKLIRKGELNYSFSHFDLCVEIFYKKIRKIDYPQNKWLNINKYSNSQLPTVMKKILEIMM
;
A
#
# COMPACT_ATOMS: atom_id res chain seq x y z
N ALA A 1 2.46 -11.70 9.68
CA ALA A 1 2.32 -12.75 10.69
C ALA A 1 3.33 -12.60 11.86
N LYS A 2 4.68 -12.60 11.63
CA LYS A 2 5.68 -12.53 12.72
C LYS A 2 5.57 -11.29 13.61
N ALA A 3 5.28 -10.10 13.05
CA ALA A 3 5.12 -8.89 13.85
C ALA A 3 3.93 -9.00 14.84
N ILE A 4 2.80 -9.56 14.40
CA ILE A 4 1.64 -9.80 15.28
C ILE A 4 2.02 -10.78 16.40
N LEU A 5 2.70 -11.87 16.07
CA LEU A 5 3.14 -12.86 17.06
C LEU A 5 4.12 -12.27 18.08
N GLY A 6 5.09 -11.49 17.62
CA GLY A 6 6.11 -10.91 18.50
C GLY A 6 5.58 -9.75 19.34
N ILE A 7 4.87 -8.80 18.72
CA ILE A 7 4.38 -7.59 19.41
C ILE A 7 3.12 -7.91 20.23
N GLY A 8 2.11 -8.52 19.61
CA GLY A 8 0.82 -8.75 20.25
C GLY A 8 0.79 -9.92 21.24
N TYR A 9 1.60 -10.95 21.00
CA TYR A 9 1.60 -12.17 21.80
C TYR A 9 2.93 -12.46 22.49
N ASN A 10 3.88 -11.53 22.42
CA ASN A 10 5.22 -11.63 23.02
C ASN A 10 5.97 -12.94 22.70
N LYS A 11 5.69 -13.54 21.51
CA LYS A 11 6.37 -14.75 21.07
C LYS A 11 7.80 -14.44 20.64
N SER A 12 8.74 -15.35 20.93
CA SER A 12 10.15 -15.21 20.58
C SER A 12 10.39 -15.35 19.07
N VAL A 13 10.04 -14.31 18.32
CA VAL A 13 10.20 -14.20 16.87
C VAL A 13 10.68 -12.79 16.51
N MET A 14 11.49 -12.67 15.46
CA MET A 14 11.89 -11.37 14.91
C MET A 14 11.29 -11.21 13.52
N PRO A 15 10.39 -10.22 13.29
CA PRO A 15 9.95 -9.87 11.97
C PRO A 15 11.09 -9.21 11.20
N LEU A 16 11.14 -9.40 9.90
CA LEU A 16 12.05 -8.66 9.02
C LEU A 16 11.23 -7.65 8.25
N ASP A 17 11.04 -6.48 8.85
CA ASP A 17 10.50 -5.31 8.17
C ASP A 17 11.64 -4.43 7.62
N ALA A 18 11.30 -3.37 6.90
CA ALA A 18 12.29 -2.51 6.27
C ALA A 18 13.24 -1.81 7.29
N ASN A 19 12.78 -1.55 8.51
CA ASN A 19 13.60 -0.95 9.56
C ASN A 19 14.60 -1.95 10.11
N ILE A 20 14.12 -3.14 10.48
CA ILE A 20 14.95 -4.21 11.04
C ILE A 20 15.95 -4.72 10.01
N GLU A 21 15.52 -4.96 8.75
CA GLU A 21 16.42 -5.34 7.66
C GLU A 21 17.54 -4.31 7.45
N ARG A 22 17.22 -3.02 7.50
CA ARG A 22 18.21 -1.95 7.34
C ARG A 22 19.20 -1.89 8.49
N ILE A 23 18.73 -1.99 9.75
CA ILE A 23 19.59 -2.01 10.93
C ILE A 23 20.55 -3.19 10.85
N LEU A 24 20.04 -4.40 10.64
CA LEU A 24 20.87 -5.60 10.57
C LEU A 24 21.84 -5.55 9.39
N ALA A 25 21.40 -5.10 8.21
CA ALA A 25 22.27 -4.96 7.06
C ALA A 25 23.44 -3.99 7.35
N ARG A 26 23.19 -2.88 8.05
CA ARG A 26 24.22 -1.91 8.44
C ARG A 26 25.11 -2.45 9.56
N LEU A 27 24.51 -3.05 10.58
CA LEU A 27 25.25 -3.59 11.73
C LEU A 27 26.33 -4.59 11.27
N TYR A 28 25.96 -5.47 10.34
CA TYR A 28 26.88 -6.51 9.80
C TYR A 28 27.54 -6.13 8.45
N ALA A 29 27.41 -4.89 8.00
CA ALA A 29 27.95 -4.39 6.72
C ALA A 29 27.60 -5.29 5.52
N LEU A 30 26.36 -5.75 5.42
CA LEU A 30 25.89 -6.63 4.34
C LEU A 30 25.73 -5.85 3.04
N ASN A 31 26.78 -5.74 2.27
CA ASN A 31 26.87 -4.93 1.05
C ASN A 31 26.42 -5.70 -0.20
N LYS A 32 25.19 -6.25 -0.16
CA LYS A 32 24.50 -6.89 -1.31
C LYS A 32 23.01 -6.51 -1.28
N PRO A 33 22.31 -6.59 -2.42
CA PRO A 33 20.86 -6.37 -2.44
C PRO A 33 20.12 -7.25 -1.43
N LEU A 34 19.13 -6.68 -0.73
CA LEU A 34 18.37 -7.36 0.34
C LEU A 34 17.84 -8.73 -0.08
N ILE A 35 17.37 -8.86 -1.33
CA ILE A 35 16.86 -10.12 -1.85
C ILE A 35 17.92 -11.25 -1.83
N LYS A 36 19.21 -10.90 -2.04
CA LYS A 36 20.33 -11.87 -2.05
C LYS A 36 20.86 -12.20 -0.65
N ILE A 37 20.50 -11.42 0.36
CA ILE A 37 20.99 -11.58 1.74
C ILE A 37 19.89 -11.92 2.73
N LYS A 38 18.67 -12.20 2.26
CA LYS A 38 17.49 -12.44 3.09
C LYS A 38 17.69 -13.56 4.12
N GLN A 39 18.35 -14.64 3.72
CA GLN A 39 18.69 -15.74 4.63
C GLN A 39 19.64 -15.26 5.74
N LYS A 40 20.71 -14.57 5.38
CA LYS A 40 21.70 -14.04 6.33
C LYS A 40 21.09 -13.00 7.28
N LEU A 41 20.16 -12.18 6.81
CA LEU A 41 19.38 -11.28 7.67
C LEU A 41 18.52 -12.06 8.66
N SER A 42 17.88 -13.14 8.20
CA SER A 42 17.07 -14.00 9.08
C SER A 42 17.90 -14.68 10.17
N GLU A 43 19.07 -15.19 9.83
CA GLU A 43 20.02 -15.76 10.77
C GLU A 43 20.52 -14.70 11.77
N SER A 44 20.93 -13.54 11.28
CA SER A 44 21.34 -12.42 12.14
C SER A 44 20.22 -11.96 13.08
N ALA A 45 18.97 -11.95 12.63
CA ALA A 45 17.83 -11.58 13.44
C ALA A 45 17.59 -12.56 14.61
N GLN A 46 17.95 -13.84 14.46
CA GLN A 46 17.78 -14.83 15.52
C GLN A 46 18.70 -14.55 16.72
N LEU A 47 19.84 -13.88 16.52
CA LEU A 47 20.75 -13.51 17.59
C LEU A 47 20.13 -12.50 18.59
N PHE A 48 19.08 -11.82 18.18
CA PHE A 48 18.36 -10.82 18.98
C PHE A 48 17.04 -11.34 19.56
N LEU A 49 16.77 -12.63 19.48
CA LEU A 49 15.53 -13.17 20.04
C LEU A 49 15.51 -13.08 21.57
N SER A 50 14.38 -12.63 22.11
CA SER A 50 14.11 -12.61 23.54
C SER A 50 12.90 -13.47 23.88
N LYS A 51 13.00 -14.30 24.91
CA LYS A 51 11.85 -15.09 25.41
C LYS A 51 10.90 -14.24 26.27
N LYS A 52 11.43 -13.24 27.00
CA LYS A 52 10.66 -12.43 27.98
C LYS A 52 10.19 -11.09 27.42
N HIS A 53 10.99 -10.46 26.55
CA HIS A 53 10.79 -9.06 26.12
C HIS A 53 10.72 -8.94 24.58
N SER A 54 10.14 -9.90 23.90
CA SER A 54 10.10 -9.93 22.43
C SER A 54 9.36 -8.71 21.87
N SER A 55 8.22 -8.38 22.46
CA SER A 55 7.40 -7.23 22.04
C SER A 55 8.19 -5.91 22.12
N ASN A 56 8.79 -5.62 23.28
CA ASN A 56 9.56 -4.39 23.47
C ASN A 56 10.77 -4.33 22.54
N LEU A 57 11.46 -5.45 22.38
CA LEU A 57 12.64 -5.52 21.52
C LEU A 57 12.29 -5.24 20.05
N ILE A 58 11.23 -5.82 19.53
CA ILE A 58 10.78 -5.59 18.15
C ILE A 58 10.41 -4.13 17.94
N GLN A 59 9.62 -3.57 18.87
CA GLN A 59 9.23 -2.15 18.82
C GLN A 59 10.45 -1.23 18.89
N SER A 60 11.41 -1.53 19.80
CA SER A 60 12.66 -0.78 19.90
C SER A 60 13.45 -0.78 18.58
N PHE A 61 13.54 -1.92 17.89
CA PHE A 61 14.17 -1.98 16.57
C PHE A 61 13.44 -1.14 15.53
N MET A 62 12.10 -1.16 15.52
CA MET A 62 11.30 -0.37 14.59
C MET A 62 11.48 1.13 14.84
N ASP A 63 11.39 1.57 16.09
CA ASP A 63 11.57 2.96 16.51
C ASP A 63 13.01 3.44 16.24
N TYR A 64 13.98 2.63 16.59
CA TYR A 64 15.39 2.92 16.33
C TYR A 64 15.68 3.09 14.84
N GLY A 65 15.04 2.25 14.01
CA GLY A 65 15.12 2.35 12.56
C GLY A 65 14.44 3.60 12.00
N SER A 66 13.36 4.06 12.62
CA SER A 66 12.64 5.25 12.16
C SER A 66 13.27 6.57 12.62
N ILE A 67 13.89 6.60 13.80
CA ILE A 67 14.37 7.84 14.45
C ILE A 67 15.89 8.01 14.25
N ILE A 68 16.68 6.95 14.45
CA ILE A 68 18.14 7.01 14.47
C ILE A 68 18.76 6.42 13.21
N CYS A 69 18.51 5.13 12.94
CA CYS A 69 19.06 4.42 11.80
C CYS A 69 18.21 4.64 10.53
N THR A 70 17.94 5.90 10.19
CA THR A 70 17.06 6.32 9.09
C THR A 70 17.55 5.86 7.71
N PRO A 71 16.67 5.76 6.68
CA PRO A 71 17.06 5.34 5.33
C PRO A 71 18.09 6.23 4.65
N ARG A 72 18.04 7.53 4.91
CA ARG A 72 18.98 8.55 4.42
C ARG A 72 19.55 9.30 5.61
N ASN A 73 20.84 9.59 5.57
CA ASN A 73 21.54 10.36 6.61
C ASN A 73 21.24 9.86 8.03
N PRO A 74 21.58 8.61 8.38
CA PRO A 74 21.33 8.10 9.73
C PRO A 74 22.13 8.87 10.77
N ASN A 75 21.54 9.10 11.94
CA ASN A 75 22.14 9.84 13.05
C ASN A 75 23.15 8.97 13.82
N CYS A 76 24.26 8.61 13.17
CA CYS A 76 25.25 7.69 13.71
C CYS A 76 26.02 8.26 14.91
N SER A 77 26.12 9.59 15.03
CA SER A 77 26.81 10.26 16.16
C SER A 77 26.13 10.01 17.51
N ILE A 78 24.80 9.95 17.52
CA ILE A 78 23.99 9.67 18.74
C ILE A 78 23.56 8.20 18.84
N CYS A 79 24.00 7.35 17.91
CA CYS A 79 23.62 5.97 17.87
C CYS A 79 24.33 5.16 18.98
N GLY A 80 23.59 4.66 19.96
CA GLY A 80 24.15 3.89 21.09
C GLY A 80 24.86 2.58 20.73
N ILE A 81 24.66 2.09 19.49
CA ILE A 81 25.31 0.87 18.98
C ILE A 81 26.33 1.14 17.87
N ASN A 82 26.75 2.39 17.66
CA ASN A 82 27.69 2.76 16.60
C ASN A 82 29.05 2.05 16.69
N LYS A 83 29.52 1.80 17.90
CA LYS A 83 30.78 1.07 18.19
C LYS A 83 30.78 -0.35 17.63
N TYR A 84 29.61 -0.98 17.56
CA TYR A 84 29.44 -2.34 17.05
C TYR A 84 28.99 -2.37 15.59
N CYS A 85 28.71 -1.20 14.98
CA CYS A 85 28.19 -1.12 13.63
C CYS A 85 29.32 -1.16 12.60
N LEU A 86 29.48 -2.30 11.93
CA LEU A 86 30.52 -2.47 10.91
C LEU A 86 30.37 -1.50 9.73
N SER A 87 29.16 -1.12 9.36
CA SER A 87 28.96 -0.12 8.29
C SER A 87 29.43 1.27 8.71
N TYR A 88 29.24 1.65 9.97
CA TYR A 88 29.72 2.93 10.49
C TYR A 88 31.24 2.98 10.56
N GLN A 89 31.86 1.93 11.09
CA GLN A 89 33.32 1.80 11.13
C GLN A 89 33.95 1.89 9.74
N LYS A 90 33.29 1.29 8.74
CA LYS A 90 33.73 1.32 7.33
C LYS A 90 33.27 2.57 6.55
N LYS A 91 32.53 3.48 7.19
CA LYS A 91 31.97 4.71 6.58
C LYS A 91 31.06 4.43 5.37
N ILE A 92 30.37 3.29 5.32
CA ILE A 92 29.49 2.87 4.22
C ILE A 92 28.00 2.81 4.57
N GLN A 93 27.60 3.33 5.73
CA GLN A 93 26.21 3.26 6.23
C GLN A 93 25.17 3.89 5.28
N ASN A 94 25.58 4.86 4.46
CA ASN A 94 24.69 5.51 3.50
C ASN A 94 24.43 4.67 2.24
N SER A 95 25.35 3.75 1.91
CA SER A 95 25.22 2.84 0.77
C SER A 95 24.49 1.53 1.12
N ILE A 96 24.25 1.26 2.42
CA ILE A 96 23.57 0.06 2.91
C ILE A 96 22.19 0.42 3.48
N PRO A 97 21.16 -0.36 3.12
CA PRO A 97 21.14 -1.53 2.22
C PRO A 97 21.30 -1.14 0.74
N VAL A 98 21.93 -2.02 -0.04
CA VAL A 98 22.12 -1.83 -1.47
C VAL A 98 20.76 -1.81 -2.17
N LYS A 99 20.43 -0.70 -2.83
CA LYS A 99 19.21 -0.54 -3.61
C LYS A 99 19.39 -1.19 -4.98
N VAL A 100 18.51 -2.10 -5.32
CA VAL A 100 18.39 -2.56 -6.71
C VAL A 100 17.68 -1.45 -7.50
N LYS A 101 18.31 -0.94 -8.54
CA LYS A 101 17.60 -0.08 -9.50
C LYS A 101 16.48 -0.93 -10.11
N LYS A 102 15.24 -0.53 -9.92
CA LYS A 102 14.12 -1.14 -10.65
C LYS A 102 14.30 -0.79 -12.12
N THR A 103 14.79 -1.73 -12.91
CA THR A 103 15.02 -1.57 -14.35
C THR A 103 13.74 -1.70 -15.17
N THR A 104 12.65 -2.15 -14.57
CA THR A 104 11.37 -2.30 -15.25
C THR A 104 10.38 -1.27 -14.74
N SER A 105 9.75 -0.54 -15.66
CA SER A 105 8.57 0.28 -15.35
C SER A 105 7.49 -0.63 -14.76
N LYS A 106 6.75 -0.11 -13.77
CA LYS A 106 5.60 -0.84 -13.23
C LYS A 106 4.62 -1.17 -14.36
N PRO A 107 4.02 -2.37 -14.35
CA PRO A 107 2.97 -2.68 -15.32
C PRO A 107 1.82 -1.66 -15.18
N LYS A 108 1.24 -1.26 -16.29
CA LYS A 108 0.08 -0.38 -16.32
C LYS A 108 -1.20 -1.20 -16.37
N LYS A 109 -2.21 -0.76 -15.62
CA LYS A 109 -3.57 -1.28 -15.70
C LYS A 109 -4.54 -0.16 -16.05
N PHE A 110 -5.62 -0.52 -16.71
CA PHE A 110 -6.63 0.41 -17.19
C PHE A 110 -8.00 0.03 -16.64
N SER A 111 -8.81 1.03 -16.34
CA SER A 111 -10.19 0.86 -15.90
C SER A 111 -11.04 2.07 -16.32
N ARG A 112 -12.35 1.95 -16.22
CA ARG A 112 -13.29 3.07 -16.24
C ARG A 112 -14.07 3.05 -14.95
N ALA A 113 -14.19 4.19 -14.30
CA ALA A 113 -15.00 4.36 -13.10
C ALA A 113 -16.23 5.20 -13.39
N TYR A 114 -17.34 4.89 -12.73
CA TYR A 114 -18.62 5.47 -13.00
C TYR A 114 -19.21 6.10 -11.73
N ILE A 115 -19.20 7.42 -11.68
CA ILE A 115 -19.80 8.18 -10.58
C ILE A 115 -21.28 8.34 -10.88
N LEU A 116 -22.09 7.53 -10.22
CA LEU A 116 -23.54 7.52 -10.39
C LEU A 116 -24.18 8.20 -9.18
N ILE A 117 -24.90 9.32 -9.42
CA ILE A 117 -25.50 10.14 -8.35
C ILE A 117 -27.01 10.18 -8.52
N ASN A 118 -27.73 10.01 -7.41
CA ASN A 118 -29.18 10.12 -7.39
C ASN A 118 -29.66 11.57 -7.15
N GLU A 119 -30.97 11.77 -7.15
CA GLU A 119 -31.62 13.07 -6.93
C GLU A 119 -31.38 13.65 -5.53
N LYS A 120 -31.00 12.81 -4.54
CA LYS A 120 -30.67 13.22 -3.16
C LYS A 120 -29.18 13.54 -2.96
N ASN A 121 -28.40 13.67 -4.05
CA ASN A 121 -26.94 13.83 -4.01
C ASN A 121 -26.21 12.71 -3.27
N GLU A 122 -26.68 11.48 -3.42
CA GLU A 122 -25.99 10.29 -2.91
C GLU A 122 -25.29 9.58 -4.05
N ILE A 123 -24.08 9.08 -3.79
CA ILE A 123 -23.24 8.33 -4.72
C ILE A 123 -23.52 6.85 -4.57
N LEU A 124 -23.69 6.16 -5.69
CA LEU A 124 -23.77 4.70 -5.69
C LEU A 124 -22.39 4.11 -5.40
N VAL A 125 -22.31 3.27 -4.35
CA VAL A 125 -21.14 2.46 -4.02
C VAL A 125 -21.56 1.01 -3.81
N ARG A 126 -20.60 0.10 -4.02
CA ARG A 126 -20.80 -1.33 -3.78
C ARG A 126 -19.61 -1.94 -3.08
N LYS A 127 -19.76 -3.16 -2.57
CA LYS A 127 -18.67 -3.94 -2.01
C LYS A 127 -17.92 -4.66 -3.13
N ARG A 128 -16.58 -4.56 -3.15
CA ARG A 128 -15.74 -5.32 -4.08
C ARG A 128 -15.81 -6.82 -3.79
N ALA A 129 -15.41 -7.61 -4.77
CA ALA A 129 -15.25 -9.05 -4.60
C ALA A 129 -14.33 -9.39 -3.42
N SER A 130 -14.54 -10.56 -2.81
CA SER A 130 -13.78 -11.03 -1.64
C SER A 130 -12.32 -11.40 -1.94
N LYS A 131 -11.91 -11.39 -3.20
CA LYS A 131 -10.55 -11.70 -3.65
C LYS A 131 -10.00 -10.58 -4.53
N GLY A 132 -8.67 -10.44 -4.57
CA GLY A 132 -7.97 -9.46 -5.40
C GLY A 132 -7.61 -8.17 -4.65
N MET A 133 -7.22 -7.14 -5.40
CA MET A 133 -6.81 -5.85 -4.85
C MET A 133 -7.99 -5.11 -4.22
N LEU A 134 -7.81 -4.60 -3.01
CA LEU A 134 -8.85 -3.92 -2.21
C LEU A 134 -10.10 -4.80 -1.96
N ALA A 135 -9.90 -6.10 -1.82
CA ALA A 135 -10.98 -7.08 -1.59
C ALA A 135 -11.91 -6.67 -0.45
N SER A 136 -13.21 -6.87 -0.65
CA SER A 136 -14.27 -6.56 0.31
C SER A 136 -14.40 -5.09 0.75
N MET A 137 -13.61 -4.17 0.22
CA MET A 137 -13.74 -2.73 0.47
C MET A 137 -14.86 -2.12 -0.39
N LEU A 138 -15.30 -0.92 -0.03
CA LEU A 138 -16.26 -0.17 -0.85
C LEU A 138 -15.60 0.40 -2.10
N GLU A 139 -16.35 0.45 -3.19
CA GLU A 139 -15.93 1.07 -4.46
C GLU A 139 -17.08 1.78 -5.15
N VAL A 140 -16.78 2.75 -5.99
CA VAL A 140 -17.71 3.20 -7.04
C VAL A 140 -17.76 2.14 -8.14
N PRO A 141 -18.88 1.94 -8.84
CA PRO A 141 -18.93 1.02 -9.98
C PRO A 141 -17.77 1.30 -10.94
N ASN A 142 -17.04 0.25 -11.30
CA ASN A 142 -15.92 0.36 -12.22
C ASN A 142 -15.74 -0.92 -13.03
N ASP A 143 -15.11 -0.80 -14.20
CA ASP A 143 -14.69 -1.93 -15.00
C ASP A 143 -13.56 -2.71 -14.30
N ASP A 144 -13.33 -3.94 -14.71
CA ASP A 144 -12.17 -4.71 -14.25
C ASP A 144 -10.86 -3.98 -14.59
N TRP A 145 -9.86 -4.14 -13.72
CA TRP A 145 -8.54 -3.54 -13.89
C TRP A 145 -7.69 -4.41 -14.81
N VAL A 146 -7.67 -4.09 -16.08
CA VAL A 146 -7.06 -4.89 -17.15
C VAL A 146 -5.72 -4.32 -17.64
N GLU A 147 -4.88 -5.15 -18.23
CA GLU A 147 -3.54 -4.76 -18.71
C GLU A 147 -3.58 -3.98 -20.03
N LYS A 148 -4.65 -4.10 -20.81
CA LYS A 148 -4.84 -3.39 -22.10
C LYS A 148 -6.22 -2.76 -22.17
N LYS A 149 -6.31 -1.53 -22.69
CA LYS A 149 -7.60 -0.84 -22.89
C LYS A 149 -8.60 -1.64 -23.74
N SER A 150 -8.11 -2.43 -24.68
CA SER A 150 -8.95 -3.30 -25.55
C SER A 150 -9.69 -4.40 -24.78
N LEU A 151 -9.26 -4.74 -23.57
CA LEU A 151 -9.88 -5.75 -22.71
C LEU A 151 -10.93 -5.17 -21.75
N LEU A 152 -11.15 -3.86 -21.78
CA LEU A 152 -12.14 -3.21 -20.91
C LEU A 152 -13.55 -3.69 -21.24
N ARG A 153 -14.21 -4.29 -20.27
CA ARG A 153 -15.62 -4.66 -20.33
C ARG A 153 -16.41 -3.74 -19.41
N ARG A 154 -17.46 -3.13 -19.97
CA ARG A 154 -18.29 -2.20 -19.22
C ARG A 154 -18.96 -2.92 -18.05
N ASP A 155 -18.95 -2.27 -16.91
CA ASP A 155 -19.58 -2.74 -15.68
C ASP A 155 -21.07 -3.10 -15.91
N ALA A 156 -21.53 -4.18 -15.25
CA ALA A 156 -22.89 -4.72 -15.44
C ALA A 156 -24.00 -3.71 -15.06
N ILE A 157 -23.77 -2.90 -14.02
CA ILE A 157 -24.73 -1.86 -13.60
C ILE A 157 -24.84 -0.81 -14.69
N VAL A 158 -23.68 -0.42 -15.25
CA VAL A 158 -23.61 0.64 -16.26
C VAL A 158 -24.15 0.17 -17.62
N ASN A 159 -24.00 -1.12 -17.95
CA ASN A 159 -24.60 -1.69 -19.15
C ASN A 159 -26.13 -1.57 -19.19
N LYS A 160 -26.78 -1.63 -18.02
CA LYS A 160 -28.23 -1.46 -17.91
C LYS A 160 -28.68 -0.01 -18.01
N LEU A 161 -27.75 0.95 -17.90
CA LEU A 161 -28.04 2.37 -18.06
C LEU A 161 -28.00 2.75 -19.55
N GLN A 162 -29.13 2.66 -20.24
CA GLN A 162 -29.28 2.94 -21.69
C GLN A 162 -28.94 4.38 -22.14
N LYS A 163 -28.58 5.28 -21.25
CA LYS A 163 -28.35 6.72 -21.50
C LYS A 163 -26.87 7.07 -21.53
N LYS A 164 -26.50 8.15 -22.24
CA LYS A 164 -25.14 8.66 -22.41
C LYS A 164 -24.46 9.02 -21.06
N LEU A 165 -23.23 8.58 -20.88
CA LEU A 165 -22.33 8.92 -19.78
C LEU A 165 -21.52 10.18 -20.15
N ILE A 166 -21.25 11.03 -19.19
CA ILE A 166 -20.41 12.22 -19.37
C ILE A 166 -19.01 11.90 -18.87
N ARG A 167 -17.99 12.00 -19.73
CA ARG A 167 -16.59 11.87 -19.33
C ARG A 167 -16.18 13.10 -18.52
N LYS A 168 -15.60 12.89 -17.33
CA LYS A 168 -15.18 13.96 -16.41
C LYS A 168 -13.65 14.13 -16.37
N GLY A 169 -12.90 13.08 -16.60
CA GLY A 169 -11.44 13.17 -16.55
C GLY A 169 -10.78 11.81 -16.52
N GLU A 170 -9.52 11.81 -16.10
CA GLU A 170 -8.68 10.62 -15.94
C GLU A 170 -7.86 10.74 -14.66
N LEU A 171 -7.72 9.64 -13.93
CA LEU A 171 -6.87 9.50 -12.76
C LEU A 171 -5.73 8.53 -13.06
N ASN A 172 -4.49 8.97 -12.82
CA ASN A 172 -3.33 8.10 -12.75
C ASN A 172 -2.95 7.85 -11.29
N TYR A 173 -3.11 6.60 -10.83
CA TYR A 173 -2.85 6.21 -9.44
C TYR A 173 -1.81 5.11 -9.35
N SER A 174 -0.74 5.34 -8.56
CA SER A 174 0.36 4.38 -8.43
C SER A 174 0.17 3.50 -7.19
N PHE A 175 -0.01 2.20 -7.42
CA PHE A 175 0.12 1.18 -6.38
C PHE A 175 1.57 0.70 -6.26
N SER A 176 1.87 -0.10 -5.24
CA SER A 176 3.21 -0.67 -5.06
C SER A 176 3.66 -1.55 -6.24
N HIS A 177 2.71 -2.25 -6.89
CA HIS A 177 3.00 -3.28 -7.89
C HIS A 177 2.64 -2.88 -9.32
N PHE A 178 1.78 -1.88 -9.53
CA PHE A 178 1.35 -1.40 -10.84
C PHE A 178 0.85 0.04 -10.77
N ASP A 179 0.77 0.68 -11.92
CA ASP A 179 0.14 1.98 -12.11
C ASP A 179 -1.24 1.79 -12.72
N LEU A 180 -2.27 2.43 -12.16
CA LEU A 180 -3.66 2.35 -12.60
C LEU A 180 -4.06 3.64 -13.30
N CYS A 181 -4.48 3.56 -14.57
CA CYS A 181 -5.11 4.64 -15.32
C CYS A 181 -6.62 4.42 -15.34
N VAL A 182 -7.39 5.37 -14.82
CA VAL A 182 -8.85 5.27 -14.71
C VAL A 182 -9.50 6.43 -15.46
N GLU A 183 -10.28 6.11 -16.49
CA GLU A 183 -11.18 7.09 -17.11
C GLU A 183 -12.44 7.25 -16.27
N ILE A 184 -12.84 8.48 -15.97
CA ILE A 184 -13.93 8.76 -15.04
C ILE A 184 -15.13 9.28 -15.81
N PHE A 185 -16.24 8.61 -15.58
CA PHE A 185 -17.54 8.94 -16.16
C PHE A 185 -18.54 9.28 -15.07
N TYR A 186 -19.45 10.19 -15.39
CA TYR A 186 -20.49 10.67 -14.50
C TYR A 186 -21.87 10.51 -15.12
N LYS A 187 -22.86 10.25 -14.28
CA LYS A 187 -24.27 10.32 -14.64
C LYS A 187 -25.16 10.55 -13.42
N LYS A 188 -26.18 11.39 -13.60
CA LYS A 188 -27.31 11.49 -12.68
C LYS A 188 -28.33 10.41 -13.01
N ILE A 189 -28.71 9.60 -12.01
CA ILE A 189 -29.63 8.47 -12.16
C ILE A 189 -30.70 8.50 -11.08
N ARG A 190 -31.84 7.86 -11.34
CA ARG A 190 -32.78 7.55 -10.27
C ARG A 190 -32.21 6.48 -9.35
N LYS A 191 -32.70 6.43 -8.10
CA LYS A 191 -32.28 5.39 -7.15
C LYS A 191 -32.54 4.00 -7.75
N ILE A 192 -31.51 3.17 -7.79
CA ILE A 192 -31.59 1.80 -8.27
C ILE A 192 -31.31 0.89 -7.09
N ASP A 193 -32.23 -0.03 -6.80
CA ASP A 193 -32.03 -1.05 -5.80
C ASP A 193 -31.31 -2.23 -6.47
N TYR A 194 -30.05 -2.44 -6.05
CA TYR A 194 -29.24 -3.57 -6.44
C TYR A 194 -28.74 -4.29 -5.19
N PRO A 195 -28.77 -5.60 -5.13
CA PRO A 195 -28.15 -6.35 -4.04
C PRO A 195 -26.70 -5.89 -3.85
N GLN A 196 -26.28 -5.61 -2.61
CA GLN A 196 -24.96 -5.11 -2.23
C GLN A 196 -24.63 -3.64 -2.55
N ASN A 197 -25.53 -2.89 -3.18
CA ASN A 197 -25.34 -1.47 -3.43
C ASN A 197 -25.74 -0.64 -2.19
N LYS A 198 -24.94 0.38 -1.93
CA LYS A 198 -25.22 1.39 -0.88
C LYS A 198 -25.20 2.77 -1.50
N TRP A 199 -25.97 3.66 -0.93
CA TRP A 199 -25.96 5.06 -1.29
C TRP A 199 -25.20 5.83 -0.22
N LEU A 200 -24.18 6.58 -0.63
CA LEU A 200 -23.31 7.35 0.24
C LEU A 200 -23.52 8.83 -0.04
N ASN A 201 -23.81 9.62 0.99
CA ASN A 201 -23.94 11.07 0.83
C ASN A 201 -22.63 11.66 0.31
N ILE A 202 -22.70 12.47 -0.75
CA ILE A 202 -21.56 13.05 -1.44
C ILE A 202 -20.68 13.89 -0.48
N ASN A 203 -21.27 14.59 0.48
CA ASN A 203 -20.53 15.43 1.43
C ASN A 203 -19.82 14.63 2.54
N LYS A 204 -20.07 13.32 2.64
CA LYS A 204 -19.51 12.43 3.67
C LYS A 204 -18.52 11.39 3.13
N TYR A 205 -18.21 11.42 1.82
CA TYR A 205 -17.34 10.39 1.23
C TYR A 205 -15.91 10.43 1.76
N SER A 206 -15.37 11.60 2.11
CA SER A 206 -14.02 11.76 2.67
C SER A 206 -13.82 10.96 3.97
N ASN A 207 -14.84 10.94 4.82
CA ASN A 207 -14.86 10.22 6.11
C ASN A 207 -15.38 8.77 5.98
N SER A 208 -15.66 8.32 4.75
CA SER A 208 -16.17 6.97 4.50
C SER A 208 -15.06 5.91 4.48
N GLN A 209 -15.46 4.64 4.51
CA GLN A 209 -14.57 3.48 4.37
C GLN A 209 -14.10 3.23 2.92
N LEU A 210 -14.20 4.23 2.04
CA LEU A 210 -13.68 4.14 0.68
C LEU A 210 -12.14 4.13 0.67
N PRO A 211 -11.50 3.26 -0.14
CA PRO A 211 -10.06 3.31 -0.38
C PRO A 211 -9.64 4.66 -0.97
N THR A 212 -8.39 5.07 -0.70
CA THR A 212 -7.84 6.35 -1.20
C THR A 212 -8.00 6.53 -2.70
N VAL A 213 -7.81 5.49 -3.51
CA VAL A 213 -8.00 5.56 -4.96
C VAL A 213 -9.44 5.91 -5.34
N MET A 214 -10.44 5.38 -4.61
CA MET A 214 -11.85 5.68 -4.84
C MET A 214 -12.21 7.11 -4.42
N LYS A 215 -11.64 7.58 -3.31
CA LYS A 215 -11.78 8.99 -2.89
C LYS A 215 -11.22 9.95 -3.94
N LYS A 216 -10.03 9.66 -4.47
CA LYS A 216 -9.41 10.45 -5.55
C LYS A 216 -10.22 10.43 -6.86
N ILE A 217 -10.91 9.34 -7.17
CA ILE A 217 -11.83 9.29 -8.32
C ILE A 217 -12.99 10.28 -8.11
N LEU A 218 -13.52 10.37 -6.89
CA LEU A 218 -14.62 11.28 -6.57
C LEU A 218 -14.17 12.74 -6.55
N GLU A 219 -12.93 13.04 -6.13
CA GLU A 219 -12.34 14.38 -6.14
C GLU A 219 -12.28 15.02 -7.54
N ILE A 220 -12.12 14.22 -8.60
CA ILE A 220 -12.08 14.74 -9.98
C ILE A 220 -13.44 15.27 -10.45
N MET A 221 -14.51 14.87 -9.80
CA MET A 221 -15.86 15.32 -10.15
C MET A 221 -16.23 16.64 -9.46
N MET A 222 -15.63 16.92 -8.33
CA MET A 222 -15.92 18.10 -7.52
C MET A 222 -15.09 19.29 -7.94
#